data_9f5f6780ae64a8ab715454ac95a0cf1a
#
_entry.id   9f5f6780ae64a8ab715454ac95a0cf1a
#
_cell.length_a   1.000
_cell.length_b   1.000
_cell.length_c   1.000
_cell.angle_alpha   90.00
_cell.angle_beta   90.00
_cell.angle_gamma   90.00
#
_symmetry.space_group_name_H-M   'P 1'
#
loop_
_entity.id
_entity.type
_entity.pdbx_description
1 polymer ?
#
loop_
_entity_poly.entity_id
_entity_poly.type
_entity_poly.pdbx_seq_one_letter_code
_entity_poly.pdbx_strand_id
1 'polypeptide(L)'
;WYRDDELLSDQDYCPDGPDYFCYGIVDYYNRVVVTFRQTSKPHRNVFLTGITWGLIRVFRDDEIEDISCLMDLSPISEEVSINTMDYTIRSRSDYAFEFQKRQKQTLYFDEAILGIYYLKDGKQLGAKRYSVETQDAVGILDNNQFMGGVYNNALVSDILASIMAGEGITYFLDDTYVDTRVSGYLPICTKRVALQQLAFAIGALVDTSYDRQLYIYPQQTEVTGEFTARDIRLGLSVEHSDIITGIRLYAHGYDRGVESAQLYKGILAGTTKIEFSEPYHSLSITGGTLGDHGDNYAYITGAGNEVVLAGLKYNHSTISILKENPKVTQNKNIAEVKDATLVTSQNAQVVLDRVYQYYSSNESISFRATINDQ
;
A
#
# COMPACT_ATOMS: atom_id res chain seq x y z
N TRP A 1 31.63 -2.99 -15.74
CA TRP A 1 32.34 -3.56 -14.62
C TRP A 1 33.70 -4.06 -15.06
N TYR A 2 34.71 -3.81 -14.27
CA TYR A 2 36.10 -4.13 -14.59
C TYR A 2 36.77 -4.81 -13.40
N ARG A 3 37.74 -5.68 -13.69
CA ARG A 3 38.71 -6.22 -12.76
C ARG A 3 40.12 -5.97 -13.34
N ASP A 4 40.95 -5.23 -12.61
CA ASP A 4 42.35 -4.93 -13.03
C ASP A 4 42.46 -4.48 -14.51
N ASP A 5 41.57 -3.58 -14.94
CA ASP A 5 41.40 -3.08 -16.30
C ASP A 5 40.80 -4.06 -17.34
N GLU A 6 40.49 -5.29 -16.98
CA GLU A 6 39.75 -6.23 -17.81
C GLU A 6 38.23 -5.91 -17.73
N LEU A 7 37.56 -5.79 -18.88
CA LEU A 7 36.11 -5.61 -18.94
C LEU A 7 35.42 -6.94 -18.68
N LEU A 8 34.68 -7.04 -17.56
CA LEU A 8 33.92 -8.23 -17.17
C LEU A 8 32.49 -8.23 -17.74
N SER A 9 31.86 -7.05 -17.76
CA SER A 9 30.49 -6.89 -18.25
C SER A 9 30.24 -5.45 -18.69
N ASP A 10 29.52 -5.29 -19.79
CA ASP A 10 28.99 -4.00 -20.28
C ASP A 10 27.49 -4.13 -20.52
N GLN A 11 26.69 -3.27 -19.92
CA GLN A 11 25.23 -3.32 -20.01
C GLN A 11 24.67 -1.92 -20.19
N ASP A 12 23.71 -1.77 -21.09
CA ASP A 12 22.98 -0.53 -21.34
C ASP A 12 21.66 -0.53 -20.56
N TYR A 13 21.35 0.61 -19.92
CA TYR A 13 20.12 0.82 -19.17
C TYR A 13 19.40 2.06 -19.65
N CYS A 14 18.07 2.03 -19.63
CA CYS A 14 17.22 3.16 -19.99
C CYS A 14 16.37 3.58 -18.79
N PRO A 15 16.87 4.47 -17.92
CA PRO A 15 16.10 4.97 -16.80
C PRO A 15 14.80 5.63 -17.23
N ASP A 16 13.69 5.24 -16.62
CA ASP A 16 12.33 5.75 -16.86
C ASP A 16 11.81 6.65 -15.73
N GLY A 17 12.59 6.78 -14.64
CA GLY A 17 12.24 7.57 -13.47
C GLY A 17 13.44 8.20 -12.76
N PRO A 18 13.19 9.03 -11.74
CA PRO A 18 14.24 9.69 -10.96
C PRO A 18 15.06 8.73 -10.11
N ASP A 19 14.44 7.65 -9.64
CA ASP A 19 15.09 6.56 -8.91
C ASP A 19 15.11 5.32 -9.81
N TYR A 20 16.26 4.98 -10.31
CA TYR A 20 16.44 3.87 -11.21
C TYR A 20 17.48 2.90 -10.68
N PHE A 21 17.10 1.63 -10.64
CA PHE A 21 17.96 0.56 -10.17
C PHE A 21 18.54 -0.22 -11.35
N CYS A 22 19.86 -0.11 -11.55
CA CYS A 22 20.60 -0.91 -12.50
C CYS A 22 21.19 -2.12 -11.76
N TYR A 23 21.01 -3.32 -12.25
CA TYR A 23 21.65 -4.49 -11.68
C TYR A 23 22.43 -5.27 -12.72
N GLY A 24 23.55 -5.82 -12.29
CA GLY A 24 24.37 -6.75 -13.07
C GLY A 24 25.00 -7.75 -12.12
N ILE A 25 24.94 -9.04 -12.44
CA ILE A 25 25.60 -10.06 -11.66
C ILE A 25 27.04 -10.17 -12.21
N VAL A 26 27.99 -9.58 -11.47
CA VAL A 26 29.42 -9.62 -11.84
C VAL A 26 30.22 -9.95 -10.59
N ASP A 27 30.88 -11.09 -10.59
CA ASP A 27 31.69 -11.53 -9.48
C ASP A 27 33.06 -10.84 -9.47
N TYR A 28 33.50 -10.38 -8.29
CA TYR A 28 34.84 -9.88 -8.02
C TYR A 28 35.31 -8.75 -8.94
N TYR A 29 34.52 -7.68 -9.10
CA TYR A 29 34.96 -6.45 -9.77
C TYR A 29 35.59 -5.47 -8.75
N ASN A 30 36.48 -4.62 -9.25
CA ASN A 30 37.11 -3.54 -8.46
C ASN A 30 36.86 -2.14 -9.02
N ARG A 31 36.26 -2.02 -10.20
CA ARG A 31 35.94 -0.74 -10.83
C ARG A 31 34.64 -0.83 -11.62
N VAL A 32 33.79 0.18 -11.44
CA VAL A 32 32.60 0.40 -12.28
C VAL A 32 32.71 1.75 -12.97
N VAL A 33 32.41 1.77 -14.27
CA VAL A 33 32.33 2.98 -15.07
C VAL A 33 30.91 3.17 -15.51
N VAL A 34 30.30 4.31 -15.14
CA VAL A 34 28.95 4.67 -15.56
C VAL A 34 29.07 5.78 -16.61
N THR A 35 28.57 5.53 -17.79
CA THR A 35 28.60 6.46 -18.90
C THR A 35 27.19 6.89 -19.27
N PHE A 36 26.87 8.17 -19.14
CA PHE A 36 25.61 8.74 -19.58
C PHE A 36 25.74 9.08 -21.08
N ARG A 37 25.05 8.34 -21.94
CA ARG A 37 25.15 8.49 -23.41
C ARG A 37 24.14 9.50 -23.95
N GLN A 38 22.90 9.47 -23.43
CA GLN A 38 21.80 10.25 -23.96
C GLN A 38 20.80 10.61 -22.85
N THR A 39 20.19 11.77 -22.94
CA THR A 39 19.04 12.18 -22.13
C THR A 39 17.74 12.05 -22.94
N SER A 40 16.62 11.88 -22.29
CA SER A 40 15.29 11.77 -22.92
C SER A 40 14.88 12.98 -23.75
N LYS A 41 15.54 14.14 -23.53
CA LYS A 41 15.35 15.39 -24.30
C LYS A 41 16.69 16.03 -24.60
N PRO A 42 16.88 16.60 -25.79
CA PRO A 42 18.12 17.28 -26.14
C PRO A 42 18.38 18.47 -25.20
N HIS A 43 19.65 18.78 -25.02
CA HIS A 43 20.13 19.89 -24.16
C HIS A 43 19.70 19.82 -22.67
N ARG A 44 19.52 18.62 -22.15
CA ARG A 44 19.29 18.37 -20.71
C ARG A 44 20.54 17.78 -20.06
N ASN A 45 20.77 18.16 -18.82
CA ASN A 45 21.83 17.59 -17.99
C ASN A 45 21.27 16.45 -17.17
N VAL A 46 22.09 15.43 -16.89
CA VAL A 46 21.83 14.43 -15.89
C VAL A 46 22.34 14.98 -14.56
N PHE A 47 21.46 15.03 -13.56
CA PHE A 47 21.83 15.33 -12.19
C PHE A 47 21.86 14.02 -11.42
N LEU A 48 23.04 13.64 -10.97
CA LEU A 48 23.22 12.47 -10.14
C LEU A 48 23.21 12.91 -8.68
N THR A 49 22.17 12.57 -7.95
CA THR A 49 22.01 12.93 -6.53
C THR A 49 22.67 11.95 -5.60
N GLY A 50 22.91 10.73 -6.04
CA GLY A 50 23.62 9.69 -5.32
C GLY A 50 23.79 8.44 -6.16
N ILE A 51 24.79 7.63 -5.83
CA ILE A 51 24.93 6.26 -6.29
C ILE A 51 25.02 5.39 -5.03
N THR A 52 24.07 4.50 -4.86
CA THR A 52 24.14 3.49 -3.81
C THR A 52 24.61 2.19 -4.44
N TRP A 53 25.73 1.69 -3.98
CA TRP A 53 26.25 0.40 -4.40
C TRP A 53 25.65 -0.69 -3.53
N GLY A 54 25.03 -1.68 -4.17
CA GLY A 54 24.48 -2.84 -3.49
C GLY A 54 25.05 -4.13 -4.06
N LEU A 55 25.28 -5.13 -3.22
CA LEU A 55 25.50 -6.49 -3.64
C LEU A 55 24.14 -7.15 -3.77
N ILE A 56 23.82 -7.65 -4.97
CA ILE A 56 22.73 -8.62 -5.11
C ILE A 56 23.31 -9.96 -4.64
N ARG A 57 22.70 -10.49 -3.59
CA ARG A 57 23.02 -11.80 -3.10
C ARG A 57 21.86 -12.75 -3.38
N VAL A 58 22.18 -13.90 -3.91
CA VAL A 58 21.26 -15.00 -4.10
C VAL A 58 21.54 -16.05 -3.02
N PHE A 59 20.55 -16.31 -2.17
CA PHE A 59 20.55 -17.45 -1.27
C PHE A 59 19.90 -18.62 -1.97
N ARG A 60 20.53 -19.76 -1.93
CA ARG A 60 20.05 -20.99 -2.56
C ARG A 60 19.57 -21.98 -1.50
N ASP A 61 18.93 -23.03 -1.93
CA ASP A 61 18.33 -24.07 -1.09
C ASP A 61 19.28 -24.63 -0.04
N ASP A 62 20.57 -24.72 -0.35
CA ASP A 62 21.59 -25.22 0.56
C ASP A 62 22.04 -24.18 1.62
N GLU A 63 21.64 -22.92 1.46
CA GLU A 63 21.88 -21.84 2.43
C GLU A 63 20.60 -21.48 3.22
N ILE A 64 19.42 -21.79 2.70
CA ILE A 64 18.14 -21.55 3.36
C ILE A 64 17.79 -22.71 4.28
N GLU A 65 17.72 -22.46 5.59
CA GLU A 65 17.34 -23.49 6.57
C GLU A 65 15.82 -23.62 6.71
N ASP A 66 15.13 -22.49 6.63
CA ASP A 66 13.67 -22.39 6.77
C ASP A 66 13.18 -21.12 6.09
N ILE A 67 11.99 -21.21 5.48
CA ILE A 67 11.29 -20.09 4.86
C ILE A 67 9.79 -20.24 5.08
N SER A 68 9.16 -19.19 5.51
CA SER A 68 7.70 -19.10 5.70
C SER A 68 7.18 -17.85 5.02
N CYS A 69 6.17 -18.02 4.17
CA CYS A 69 5.48 -16.93 3.51
C CYS A 69 4.03 -16.91 3.95
N LEU A 70 3.56 -15.73 4.37
CA LEU A 70 2.16 -15.44 4.58
C LEU A 70 1.70 -14.53 3.44
N MET A 71 0.74 -15.00 2.65
CA MET A 71 0.06 -14.22 1.61
C MET A 71 -1.43 -14.27 1.90
N ASP A 72 -2.02 -13.10 2.05
CA ASP A 72 -3.44 -12.94 2.35
C ASP A 72 -4.05 -11.88 1.44
N LEU A 73 -5.27 -12.13 0.98
CA LEU A 73 -6.02 -11.26 0.12
C LEU A 73 -7.44 -11.10 0.66
N SER A 74 -7.82 -9.89 1.05
CA SER A 74 -9.18 -9.59 1.47
C SER A 74 -10.12 -9.51 0.25
N PRO A 75 -11.13 -10.39 0.14
CA PRO A 75 -11.99 -10.46 -1.05
C PRO A 75 -12.84 -9.22 -1.32
N ILE A 76 -13.04 -8.37 -0.32
CA ILE A 76 -13.83 -7.14 -0.42
C ILE A 76 -13.06 -5.90 0.04
N SER A 77 -11.76 -6.05 0.31
CA SER A 77 -10.86 -4.97 0.78
C SER A 77 -11.34 -4.25 2.06
N GLU A 78 -12.00 -4.98 2.97
CA GLU A 78 -12.23 -4.48 4.33
C GLU A 78 -10.93 -4.28 5.08
N GLU A 79 -9.92 -5.04 4.71
CA GLU A 79 -8.55 -4.90 5.15
C GLU A 79 -7.63 -5.03 3.93
N VAL A 80 -6.48 -4.40 3.98
CA VAL A 80 -5.37 -4.67 3.06
C VAL A 80 -4.26 -5.29 3.88
N SER A 81 -4.11 -6.61 3.76
CA SER A 81 -3.18 -7.39 4.56
C SER A 81 -1.73 -7.08 4.20
N ILE A 82 -0.84 -7.20 5.18
CA ILE A 82 0.61 -7.12 4.97
C ILE A 82 1.11 -8.54 4.78
N ASN A 83 1.60 -8.84 3.58
CA ASN A 83 2.23 -10.12 3.30
C ASN A 83 3.65 -10.13 3.82
N THR A 84 4.08 -11.28 4.36
CA THR A 84 5.41 -11.42 4.96
C THR A 84 6.12 -12.64 4.40
N MET A 85 7.44 -12.54 4.37
CA MET A 85 8.33 -13.67 4.12
C MET A 85 9.40 -13.64 5.21
N ASP A 86 9.39 -14.65 6.05
CA ASP A 86 10.37 -14.83 7.12
C ASP A 86 11.24 -16.02 6.79
N TYR A 87 12.57 -15.86 6.91
CA TYR A 87 13.47 -16.93 6.57
C TYR A 87 14.72 -16.94 7.45
N THR A 88 15.32 -18.13 7.56
CA THR A 88 16.59 -18.34 8.24
C THR A 88 17.61 -18.85 7.25
N ILE A 89 18.78 -18.22 7.22
CA ILE A 89 19.90 -18.65 6.38
C ILE A 89 21.10 -19.08 7.21
N ARG A 90 21.82 -20.06 6.69
CA ARG A 90 23.14 -20.44 7.14
C ARG A 90 24.16 -20.16 6.05
N SER A 91 25.00 -19.17 6.28
CA SER A 91 26.05 -18.81 5.34
C SER A 91 27.26 -19.75 5.42
N ARG A 92 27.87 -20.04 4.28
CA ARG A 92 29.11 -20.85 4.22
C ARG A 92 30.34 -20.04 4.65
N SER A 93 30.30 -18.74 4.50
CA SER A 93 31.37 -17.81 4.85
C SER A 93 30.91 -16.81 5.90
N ASP A 94 31.87 -16.18 6.60
CA ASP A 94 31.53 -15.06 7.47
C ASP A 94 31.21 -13.84 6.61
N TYR A 95 30.02 -13.30 6.79
CA TYR A 95 29.59 -12.09 6.14
C TYR A 95 29.29 -11.00 7.17
N ALA A 96 29.73 -9.80 6.86
CA ALA A 96 29.11 -8.62 7.42
C ALA A 96 27.83 -8.36 6.65
N PHE A 97 26.68 -8.75 7.20
CA PHE A 97 25.39 -8.33 6.64
C PHE A 97 25.12 -6.90 7.07
N GLU A 98 25.23 -6.00 6.12
CA GLU A 98 24.69 -4.66 6.28
C GLU A 98 23.22 -4.70 5.83
N PHE A 99 22.33 -5.03 6.75
CA PHE A 99 20.90 -4.96 6.50
C PHE A 99 20.45 -3.49 6.45
N GLN A 100 20.07 -3.03 5.28
CA GLN A 100 19.47 -1.72 5.09
C GLN A 100 17.96 -1.84 5.18
N LYS A 101 17.33 -1.03 6.01
CA LYS A 101 15.86 -0.94 6.06
C LYS A 101 15.29 -0.72 4.65
N ARG A 102 14.21 -1.41 4.32
CA ARG A 102 13.57 -1.41 3.01
C ARG A 102 14.41 -2.00 1.87
N GLN A 103 15.44 -2.77 2.19
CA GLN A 103 16.17 -3.51 1.16
C GLN A 103 15.23 -4.49 0.46
N LYS A 104 15.12 -4.35 -0.88
CA LYS A 104 14.26 -5.21 -1.70
C LYS A 104 14.80 -6.64 -1.71
N GLN A 105 13.90 -7.60 -1.55
CA GLN A 105 14.15 -9.04 -1.60
C GLN A 105 13.12 -9.67 -2.53
N THR A 106 13.57 -10.54 -3.40
CA THR A 106 12.70 -11.25 -4.35
C THR A 106 12.76 -12.73 -4.05
N LEU A 107 11.59 -13.32 -3.83
CA LEU A 107 11.45 -14.76 -3.65
C LEU A 107 11.23 -15.42 -5.00
N TYR A 108 12.07 -16.39 -5.31
CA TYR A 108 11.92 -17.25 -6.48
C TYR A 108 11.57 -18.68 -6.05
N PHE A 109 10.70 -19.30 -6.81
CA PHE A 109 10.50 -20.75 -6.80
C PHE A 109 10.80 -21.23 -8.21
N ASP A 110 11.84 -22.04 -8.36
CA ASP A 110 12.49 -22.31 -9.64
C ASP A 110 12.83 -21.00 -10.37
N GLU A 111 12.24 -20.74 -11.53
CA GLU A 111 12.44 -19.50 -12.30
C GLU A 111 11.32 -18.46 -12.10
N ALA A 112 10.25 -18.83 -11.40
CA ALA A 112 9.10 -17.95 -11.17
C ALA A 112 9.29 -17.06 -9.94
N ILE A 113 8.92 -15.78 -10.08
CA ILE A 113 8.85 -14.86 -8.95
C ILE A 113 7.57 -15.13 -8.19
N LEU A 114 7.68 -15.49 -6.90
CA LEU A 114 6.52 -15.66 -6.01
C LEU A 114 6.14 -14.39 -5.28
N GLY A 115 7.09 -13.49 -5.03
CA GLY A 115 6.80 -12.24 -4.35
C GLY A 115 8.00 -11.32 -4.24
N ILE A 116 7.70 -10.05 -4.02
CA ILE A 116 8.66 -8.98 -3.77
C ILE A 116 8.43 -8.44 -2.37
N TYR A 117 9.44 -8.54 -1.54
CA TYR A 117 9.41 -8.15 -0.14
C TYR A 117 10.48 -7.11 0.18
N TYR A 118 10.37 -6.51 1.34
CA TYR A 118 11.30 -5.49 1.83
C TYR A 118 11.74 -5.82 3.25
N LEU A 119 13.03 -5.69 3.51
CA LEU A 119 13.60 -5.98 4.81
C LEU A 119 12.95 -5.13 5.90
N LYS A 120 12.44 -5.81 6.93
CA LYS A 120 11.89 -5.21 8.15
C LYS A 120 12.88 -5.30 9.30
N ASP A 121 13.39 -6.49 9.60
CA ASP A 121 14.35 -6.75 10.65
C ASP A 121 15.29 -7.92 10.26
N GLY A 122 16.49 -7.92 10.87
CA GLY A 122 17.45 -9.01 10.68
C GLY A 122 18.22 -9.25 11.96
N LYS A 123 18.36 -10.53 12.36
CA LYS A 123 19.05 -10.97 13.58
C LYS A 123 20.11 -12.00 13.27
N GLN A 124 21.28 -11.84 13.84
CA GLN A 124 22.29 -12.88 13.87
C GLN A 124 22.01 -13.84 15.02
N LEU A 125 21.71 -15.10 14.73
CA LEU A 125 21.38 -16.14 15.70
C LEU A 125 22.63 -16.89 16.22
N GLY A 126 23.77 -16.74 15.55
CA GLY A 126 25.05 -17.39 15.87
C GLY A 126 26.06 -17.14 14.78
N ALA A 127 27.22 -17.80 14.86
CA ALA A 127 28.19 -17.73 13.77
C ALA A 127 27.53 -18.21 12.47
N LYS A 128 27.51 -17.37 11.43
CA LYS A 128 27.01 -17.69 10.10
C LYS A 128 25.51 -18.02 9.97
N ARG A 129 24.70 -17.79 11.01
CA ARG A 129 23.25 -18.03 11.00
C ARG A 129 22.50 -16.74 11.24
N TYR A 130 21.55 -16.43 10.35
CA TYR A 130 20.78 -15.18 10.36
C TYR A 130 19.31 -15.47 10.16
N SER A 131 18.46 -14.80 10.94
CA SER A 131 17.01 -14.75 10.75
C SER A 131 16.64 -13.41 10.17
N VAL A 132 15.79 -13.41 9.16
CA VAL A 132 15.36 -12.23 8.43
C VAL A 132 13.83 -12.17 8.40
N GLU A 133 13.30 -11.03 8.79
CA GLU A 133 11.87 -10.72 8.74
C GLU A 133 11.64 -9.69 7.63
N THR A 134 10.67 -9.93 6.77
CA THR A 134 10.34 -9.03 5.66
C THR A 134 8.86 -8.71 5.60
N GLN A 135 8.52 -7.69 4.85
CA GLN A 135 7.15 -7.28 4.56
C GLN A 135 7.04 -6.86 3.10
N ASP A 136 5.84 -6.91 2.55
CA ASP A 136 5.55 -6.46 1.19
C ASP A 136 5.45 -4.92 1.07
N ALA A 137 5.02 -4.43 -0.09
CA ALA A 137 4.82 -3.01 -0.35
C ALA A 137 3.76 -2.38 0.57
N VAL A 138 2.73 -3.14 0.95
CA VAL A 138 1.67 -2.68 1.88
C VAL A 138 2.25 -2.38 3.26
N GLY A 139 3.20 -3.20 3.74
CA GLY A 139 3.88 -2.94 5.00
C GLY A 139 4.72 -1.65 4.99
N ILE A 140 5.25 -1.24 3.82
CA ILE A 140 5.90 0.07 3.67
C ILE A 140 4.87 1.19 3.79
N LEU A 141 3.71 1.04 3.14
CA LEU A 141 2.63 2.03 3.19
C LEU A 141 2.05 2.22 4.60
N ASP A 142 2.06 1.18 5.42
CA ASP A 142 1.57 1.23 6.80
C ASP A 142 2.46 2.09 7.73
N ASN A 143 3.72 2.26 7.38
CA ASN A 143 4.67 3.08 8.15
C ASN A 143 4.64 4.57 7.77
N ASN A 144 3.88 4.97 6.75
CA ASN A 144 3.85 6.34 6.24
C ASN A 144 2.48 6.96 6.35
N GLN A 145 2.46 8.23 6.77
CA GLN A 145 1.24 9.00 6.94
C GLN A 145 0.75 9.57 5.60
N PHE A 146 -0.56 9.51 5.40
CA PHE A 146 -1.27 10.18 4.34
C PHE A 146 -2.13 11.31 4.94
N MET A 147 -2.04 12.49 4.34
CA MET A 147 -2.73 13.65 4.88
C MET A 147 -4.22 13.70 4.56
N GLY A 148 -4.65 12.92 3.57
CA GLY A 148 -6.06 12.85 3.19
C GLY A 148 -6.63 14.16 2.64
N GLY A 149 -7.96 14.29 2.71
CA GLY A 149 -8.73 15.45 2.26
C GLY A 149 -10.13 15.09 1.82
N VAL A 150 -10.90 16.07 1.41
CA VAL A 150 -12.25 15.91 0.87
C VAL A 150 -12.19 15.84 -0.65
N TYR A 151 -12.76 14.79 -1.19
CA TYR A 151 -12.81 14.54 -2.63
C TYR A 151 -14.22 14.78 -3.16
N ASN A 152 -14.31 15.47 -4.27
CA ASN A 152 -15.56 15.71 -4.98
C ASN A 152 -15.39 15.31 -6.44
N ASN A 153 -15.94 14.14 -6.81
CA ASN A 153 -15.84 13.59 -8.16
C ASN A 153 -14.39 13.47 -8.67
N ALA A 154 -13.46 13.09 -7.77
CA ALA A 154 -12.04 12.96 -8.07
C ALA A 154 -11.76 11.63 -8.78
N LEU A 155 -10.77 11.60 -9.67
CA LEU A 155 -10.32 10.36 -10.31
C LEU A 155 -9.63 9.45 -9.27
N VAL A 156 -9.93 8.16 -9.34
CA VAL A 156 -9.27 7.13 -8.52
C VAL A 156 -7.77 7.11 -8.78
N SER A 157 -7.36 7.25 -10.03
CA SER A 157 -5.95 7.33 -10.44
C SER A 157 -5.19 8.48 -9.77
N ASP A 158 -5.81 9.66 -9.62
CA ASP A 158 -5.19 10.83 -8.98
C ASP A 158 -5.04 10.63 -7.47
N ILE A 159 -6.07 10.07 -6.83
CA ILE A 159 -6.04 9.76 -5.39
C ILE A 159 -4.96 8.70 -5.11
N LEU A 160 -4.92 7.64 -5.91
CA LEU A 160 -3.92 6.59 -5.79
C LEU A 160 -2.50 7.14 -5.99
N ALA A 161 -2.29 7.96 -7.02
CA ALA A 161 -0.99 8.61 -7.25
C ALA A 161 -0.54 9.46 -6.04
N SER A 162 -1.49 10.15 -5.40
CA SER A 162 -1.22 10.93 -4.18
C SER A 162 -0.86 10.03 -2.99
N ILE A 163 -1.54 8.89 -2.81
CA ILE A 163 -1.22 7.91 -1.77
C ILE A 163 0.19 7.34 -1.99
N MET A 164 0.52 7.00 -3.23
CA MET A 164 1.80 6.36 -3.58
C MET A 164 2.98 7.34 -3.66
N ALA A 165 2.72 8.64 -3.64
CA ALA A 165 3.76 9.66 -3.80
C ALA A 165 4.89 9.50 -2.77
N GLY A 166 6.14 9.49 -3.25
CA GLY A 166 7.35 9.45 -2.42
C GLY A 166 7.74 8.07 -1.88
N GLU A 167 7.01 6.98 -2.20
CA GLU A 167 7.31 5.66 -1.64
C GLU A 167 8.31 4.83 -2.45
N GLY A 168 8.53 5.17 -3.73
CA GLY A 168 9.41 4.38 -4.60
C GLY A 168 8.88 2.97 -4.92
N ILE A 169 7.56 2.75 -4.75
CA ILE A 169 6.87 1.50 -5.04
C ILE A 169 6.23 1.61 -6.41
N THR A 170 6.50 0.63 -7.28
CA THR A 170 5.80 0.50 -8.55
C THR A 170 4.40 -0.07 -8.30
N TYR A 171 3.40 0.58 -8.84
CA TYR A 171 2.02 0.12 -8.72
C TYR A 171 1.32 0.09 -10.09
N PHE A 172 0.33 -0.76 -10.21
CA PHE A 172 -0.51 -0.88 -11.38
C PHE A 172 -1.99 -0.76 -10.98
N LEU A 173 -2.72 0.09 -11.68
CA LEU A 173 -4.16 0.23 -11.56
C LEU A 173 -4.81 -0.35 -12.82
N ASP A 174 -5.71 -1.30 -12.65
CA ASP A 174 -6.44 -1.89 -13.76
C ASP A 174 -7.24 -0.84 -14.54
N ASP A 175 -7.30 -1.00 -15.86
CA ASP A 175 -7.95 -0.04 -16.76
C ASP A 175 -9.42 0.20 -16.41
N THR A 176 -10.08 -0.76 -15.77
CA THR A 176 -11.46 -0.64 -15.26
C THR A 176 -11.63 0.56 -14.32
N TYR A 177 -10.57 0.94 -13.59
CA TYR A 177 -10.64 1.99 -12.57
C TYR A 177 -10.00 3.32 -12.98
N VAL A 178 -9.31 3.41 -14.11
CA VAL A 178 -8.56 4.60 -14.52
C VAL A 178 -9.47 5.84 -14.61
N ASP A 179 -10.67 5.69 -15.17
CA ASP A 179 -11.66 6.75 -15.31
C ASP A 179 -12.71 6.77 -14.18
N THR A 180 -12.60 5.86 -13.22
CA THR A 180 -13.53 5.79 -12.08
C THR A 180 -13.36 7.01 -11.18
N ARG A 181 -14.47 7.55 -10.72
CA ARG A 181 -14.50 8.73 -9.86
C ARG A 181 -15.15 8.43 -8.54
N VAL A 182 -14.61 9.02 -7.48
CA VAL A 182 -15.14 8.90 -6.12
C VAL A 182 -15.31 10.27 -5.48
N SER A 183 -16.24 10.32 -4.53
CA SER A 183 -16.45 11.45 -3.63
C SER A 183 -16.37 10.96 -2.20
N GLY A 184 -16.11 11.85 -1.25
CA GLY A 184 -16.06 11.54 0.17
C GLY A 184 -14.83 12.14 0.85
N TYR A 185 -14.38 11.54 1.93
CA TYR A 185 -13.34 12.09 2.78
C TYR A 185 -12.33 10.98 3.17
N LEU A 186 -11.04 11.31 3.14
CA LEU A 186 -10.00 10.52 3.79
C LEU A 186 -9.42 11.33 4.94
N PRO A 187 -9.47 10.83 6.18
CA PRO A 187 -8.81 11.46 7.32
C PRO A 187 -7.29 11.35 7.21
N ILE A 188 -6.57 11.99 8.11
CA ILE A 188 -5.16 11.71 8.34
C ILE A 188 -5.05 10.27 8.84
N CYS A 189 -4.37 9.42 8.08
CA CYS A 189 -4.24 7.99 8.36
C CYS A 189 -2.93 7.45 7.78
N THR A 190 -2.65 6.15 7.94
CA THR A 190 -1.55 5.53 7.19
C THR A 190 -1.92 5.41 5.71
N LYS A 191 -0.93 5.39 4.84
CA LYS A 191 -1.15 5.20 3.41
C LYS A 191 -1.82 3.85 3.10
N ARG A 192 -1.57 2.82 3.93
CA ARG A 192 -2.27 1.53 3.89
C ARG A 192 -3.77 1.71 4.10
N VAL A 193 -4.17 2.43 5.14
CA VAL A 193 -5.59 2.69 5.44
C VAL A 193 -6.24 3.51 4.32
N ALA A 194 -5.53 4.53 3.79
CA ALA A 194 -6.04 5.30 2.67
C ALA A 194 -6.27 4.44 1.41
N LEU A 195 -5.32 3.54 1.10
CA LEU A 195 -5.43 2.57 0.01
C LEU A 195 -6.60 1.61 0.25
N GLN A 196 -6.76 1.10 1.47
CA GLN A 196 -7.86 0.22 1.86
C GLN A 196 -9.22 0.91 1.66
N GLN A 197 -9.39 2.15 2.13
CA GLN A 197 -10.62 2.91 1.95
C GLN A 197 -10.96 3.14 0.46
N LEU A 198 -9.95 3.46 -0.34
CA LEU A 198 -10.12 3.64 -1.78
C LEU A 198 -10.53 2.33 -2.46
N ALA A 199 -9.81 1.24 -2.21
CA ALA A 199 -10.10 -0.08 -2.79
C ALA A 199 -11.50 -0.59 -2.37
N PHE A 200 -11.85 -0.43 -1.09
CA PHE A 200 -13.18 -0.77 -0.57
C PHE A 200 -14.28 0.02 -1.28
N ALA A 201 -14.11 1.32 -1.47
CA ALA A 201 -15.13 2.16 -2.10
C ALA A 201 -15.40 1.81 -3.58
N ILE A 202 -14.38 1.38 -4.32
CA ILE A 202 -14.50 1.04 -5.75
C ILE A 202 -14.67 -0.47 -6.01
N GLY A 203 -14.48 -1.33 -5.01
CA GLY A 203 -14.56 -2.78 -5.15
C GLY A 203 -13.35 -3.42 -5.81
N ALA A 204 -12.20 -2.80 -5.62
CA ALA A 204 -10.93 -3.35 -6.07
C ALA A 204 -10.32 -4.29 -5.04
N LEU A 205 -9.54 -5.24 -5.52
CA LEU A 205 -8.59 -6.04 -4.73
C LEU A 205 -7.21 -5.38 -4.78
N VAL A 206 -6.44 -5.59 -3.72
CA VAL A 206 -5.06 -5.11 -3.60
C VAL A 206 -4.16 -6.32 -3.41
N ASP A 207 -3.30 -6.59 -4.38
CA ASP A 207 -2.43 -7.75 -4.42
C ASP A 207 -0.95 -7.34 -4.58
N THR A 208 -0.06 -8.04 -3.88
CA THR A 208 1.39 -7.85 -3.92
C THR A 208 2.15 -9.12 -4.33
N SER A 209 1.43 -10.13 -4.80
CA SER A 209 2.01 -11.41 -5.21
C SER A 209 2.77 -11.33 -6.55
N TYR A 210 3.60 -12.31 -6.80
CA TYR A 210 4.40 -12.48 -8.01
C TYR A 210 5.40 -11.32 -8.25
N ASP A 211 5.61 -10.95 -9.49
CA ASP A 211 6.53 -9.88 -9.92
C ASP A 211 5.98 -8.47 -9.70
N ARG A 212 4.75 -8.35 -9.23
CA ARG A 212 4.05 -7.09 -8.98
C ARG A 212 4.33 -6.59 -7.58
N GLN A 213 4.73 -5.33 -7.44
CA GLN A 213 4.90 -4.72 -6.12
C GLN A 213 3.56 -4.35 -5.50
N LEU A 214 2.64 -3.83 -6.33
CA LEU A 214 1.28 -3.49 -5.91
C LEU A 214 0.36 -3.49 -7.13
N TYR A 215 -0.69 -4.30 -7.10
CA TYR A 215 -1.68 -4.39 -8.16
C TYR A 215 -3.08 -4.17 -7.62
N ILE A 216 -3.82 -3.24 -8.22
CA ILE A 216 -5.19 -2.89 -7.87
C ILE A 216 -6.09 -3.29 -9.05
N TYR A 217 -6.97 -4.27 -8.86
CA TYR A 217 -7.75 -4.89 -9.92
C TYR A 217 -9.14 -5.32 -9.45
N PRO A 218 -10.12 -5.53 -10.35
CA PRO A 218 -11.45 -6.00 -9.98
C PRO A 218 -11.43 -7.47 -9.56
N GLN A 219 -12.37 -7.84 -8.70
CA GLN A 219 -12.56 -9.24 -8.34
C GLN A 219 -12.83 -10.06 -9.61
N GLN A 220 -12.04 -11.11 -9.82
CA GLN A 220 -12.23 -12.04 -10.90
C GLN A 220 -13.37 -13.01 -10.59
N THR A 221 -14.24 -13.23 -11.54
CA THR A 221 -15.37 -14.18 -11.42
C THR A 221 -15.10 -15.49 -12.15
N GLU A 222 -14.06 -15.54 -12.96
CA GLU A 222 -13.67 -16.74 -13.71
C GLU A 222 -12.80 -17.64 -12.86
N VAL A 223 -13.00 -18.95 -13.00
CA VAL A 223 -12.16 -19.96 -12.36
C VAL A 223 -10.82 -20.00 -13.09
N THR A 224 -9.75 -19.65 -12.40
CA THR A 224 -8.39 -19.61 -12.96
C THR A 224 -7.58 -20.88 -12.68
N GLY A 225 -8.04 -21.72 -11.76
CA GLY A 225 -7.38 -22.97 -11.41
C GLY A 225 -8.30 -23.91 -10.64
N GLU A 226 -7.92 -25.17 -10.53
CA GLU A 226 -8.67 -26.19 -9.82
C GLU A 226 -7.71 -27.01 -8.94
N PHE A 227 -8.04 -27.18 -7.67
CA PHE A 227 -7.36 -28.15 -6.81
C PHE A 227 -8.10 -29.50 -6.88
N THR A 228 -7.42 -30.51 -7.38
CA THR A 228 -7.97 -31.86 -7.42
C THR A 228 -7.71 -32.60 -6.09
N ALA A 229 -8.37 -33.74 -5.90
CA ALA A 229 -8.14 -34.58 -4.73
C ALA A 229 -6.69 -35.12 -4.62
N ARG A 230 -5.90 -35.03 -5.70
CA ARG A 230 -4.46 -35.40 -5.70
C ARG A 230 -3.58 -34.27 -5.16
N ASP A 231 -4.01 -33.04 -5.34
CA ASP A 231 -3.28 -31.84 -4.93
C ASP A 231 -3.53 -31.56 -3.45
N ILE A 232 -4.72 -31.89 -2.96
CA ILE A 232 -5.11 -31.72 -1.57
C ILE A 232 -4.48 -32.86 -0.74
N ARG A 233 -3.55 -32.51 0.14
CA ARG A 233 -2.98 -33.42 1.12
C ARG A 233 -3.89 -33.50 2.36
N LEU A 234 -3.44 -33.88 3.49
CA LEU A 234 -4.21 -33.99 4.72
C LEU A 234 -4.81 -32.67 5.17
N GLY A 235 -6.05 -32.72 5.73
CA GLY A 235 -6.56 -31.62 6.54
C GLY A 235 -7.55 -30.69 5.85
N LEU A 236 -8.37 -31.21 4.92
CA LEU A 236 -9.57 -30.44 4.52
C LEU A 236 -10.46 -30.22 5.77
N SER A 237 -10.67 -28.98 6.14
CA SER A 237 -11.66 -28.60 7.16
C SER A 237 -12.60 -27.54 6.62
N VAL A 238 -13.86 -27.63 7.01
CA VAL A 238 -14.88 -26.64 6.75
C VAL A 238 -15.29 -26.05 8.09
N GLU A 239 -15.12 -24.75 8.23
CA GLU A 239 -15.54 -24.02 9.43
C GLU A 239 -16.75 -23.15 9.08
N HIS A 240 -17.71 -23.10 9.98
CA HIS A 240 -18.89 -22.26 9.84
C HIS A 240 -18.79 -21.10 10.82
N SER A 241 -18.82 -19.89 10.31
CA SER A 241 -18.92 -18.66 11.09
C SER A 241 -20.38 -18.33 11.41
N ASP A 242 -20.59 -17.35 12.27
CA ASP A 242 -21.92 -16.82 12.54
C ASP A 242 -22.57 -16.28 11.26
N ILE A 243 -23.84 -16.63 11.07
CA ILE A 243 -24.60 -16.18 9.90
C ILE A 243 -24.90 -14.68 10.05
N ILE A 244 -24.39 -13.87 9.12
CA ILE A 244 -24.78 -12.46 8.98
C ILE A 244 -26.06 -12.41 8.15
N THR A 245 -27.12 -11.88 8.74
CA THR A 245 -28.46 -11.85 8.12
C THR A 245 -28.76 -10.53 7.44
N GLY A 246 -27.92 -9.52 7.62
CA GLY A 246 -28.07 -8.23 6.98
C GLY A 246 -26.83 -7.35 7.16
N ILE A 247 -26.70 -6.39 6.28
CA ILE A 247 -25.64 -5.37 6.34
C ILE A 247 -26.28 -3.99 6.40
N ARG A 248 -25.86 -3.19 7.36
CA ARG A 248 -26.17 -1.78 7.43
C ARG A 248 -24.94 -0.98 7.06
N LEU A 249 -25.02 -0.24 5.99
CA LEU A 249 -23.96 0.61 5.46
C LEU A 249 -24.32 2.07 5.68
N TYR A 250 -23.36 2.88 6.14
CA TYR A 250 -23.50 4.31 6.30
C TYR A 250 -22.80 5.01 5.13
N ALA A 251 -23.60 5.72 4.32
CA ALA A 251 -23.12 6.60 3.27
C ALA A 251 -22.86 7.99 3.84
N HIS A 252 -21.70 8.55 3.53
CA HIS A 252 -21.23 9.84 4.05
C HIS A 252 -21.38 10.94 3.02
N GLY A 253 -21.71 12.15 3.48
CA GLY A 253 -21.73 13.36 2.68
C GLY A 253 -20.89 14.46 3.35
N TYR A 254 -20.11 15.18 2.54
CA TYR A 254 -19.26 16.28 3.00
C TYR A 254 -19.50 17.50 2.11
N ASP A 255 -20.33 18.42 2.58
CA ASP A 255 -20.67 19.65 1.88
C ASP A 255 -19.91 20.85 2.48
N ARG A 256 -19.50 21.80 1.64
CA ARG A 256 -18.85 23.01 2.14
C ARG A 256 -19.81 23.81 3.02
N GLY A 257 -19.47 23.96 4.28
CA GLY A 257 -20.21 24.78 5.26
C GLY A 257 -19.73 26.21 5.28
N VAL A 258 -20.43 27.02 6.12
CA VAL A 258 -20.10 28.42 6.32
C VAL A 258 -19.68 28.75 7.77
N GLU A 259 -19.71 27.74 8.64
CA GLU A 259 -19.30 27.88 10.04
C GLU A 259 -17.78 27.99 10.14
N SER A 260 -17.29 29.09 10.72
CA SER A 260 -15.85 29.29 10.94
C SER A 260 -15.40 28.68 12.26
N ALA A 261 -14.25 28.02 12.25
CA ALA A 261 -13.59 27.54 13.45
C ALA A 261 -12.17 28.09 13.55
N GLN A 262 -11.72 28.36 14.78
CA GLN A 262 -10.34 28.69 15.08
C GLN A 262 -9.53 27.38 15.20
N LEU A 263 -8.55 27.18 14.32
CA LEU A 263 -7.74 25.97 14.22
C LEU A 263 -6.44 26.09 15.01
N TYR A 264 -5.91 27.31 15.09
CA TYR A 264 -4.71 27.59 15.87
C TYR A 264 -4.75 29.02 16.39
N LYS A 265 -4.23 29.23 17.61
CA LYS A 265 -3.94 30.54 18.16
C LYS A 265 -2.75 30.44 19.11
N GLY A 266 -1.70 31.19 18.82
CA GLY A 266 -0.51 31.24 19.68
C GLY A 266 0.60 32.09 19.10
N ILE A 267 1.63 32.36 19.92
CA ILE A 267 2.86 33.03 19.48
C ILE A 267 3.70 32.01 18.72
N LEU A 268 4.06 32.34 17.50
CA LEU A 268 4.82 31.45 16.62
C LEU A 268 6.06 32.15 16.05
N ALA A 269 7.22 31.50 16.22
CA ALA A 269 8.48 31.88 15.60
C ALA A 269 8.96 30.73 14.72
N GLY A 270 9.00 30.92 13.41
CA GLY A 270 9.33 29.89 12.43
C GLY A 270 8.10 29.19 11.87
N THR A 271 8.30 28.04 11.22
CA THR A 271 7.28 27.26 10.55
C THR A 271 6.84 26.05 11.39
N THR A 272 5.53 25.85 11.47
CA THR A 272 4.92 24.69 12.15
C THR A 272 3.81 24.10 11.30
N LYS A 273 3.64 22.77 11.38
CA LYS A 273 2.54 22.03 10.80
C LYS A 273 1.42 21.93 11.82
N ILE A 274 0.21 22.29 11.45
CA ILE A 274 -1.00 22.10 12.22
C ILE A 274 -1.84 21.03 11.53
N GLU A 275 -2.21 20.00 12.25
CA GLU A 275 -3.10 18.94 11.79
C GLU A 275 -4.49 19.15 12.38
N PHE A 276 -5.51 18.91 11.57
CA PHE A 276 -6.90 19.07 11.96
C PHE A 276 -7.55 17.72 12.22
N SER A 277 -8.39 17.63 13.24
CA SER A 277 -9.17 16.42 13.55
C SER A 277 -10.36 16.19 12.62
N GLU A 278 -10.81 17.26 11.96
CA GLU A 278 -11.91 17.29 10.99
C GLU A 278 -11.47 18.09 9.77
N PRO A 279 -12.07 17.89 8.59
CA PRO A 279 -11.69 18.64 7.40
C PRO A 279 -12.20 20.08 7.43
N TYR A 280 -11.35 21.00 6.96
CA TYR A 280 -11.66 22.42 6.82
C TYR A 280 -11.27 22.91 5.43
N HIS A 281 -12.03 23.88 4.93
CA HIS A 281 -11.73 24.58 3.67
C HIS A 281 -11.58 26.08 3.89
N SER A 282 -11.15 26.81 2.85
CA SER A 282 -11.05 28.27 2.85
C SER A 282 -10.27 28.79 4.06
N LEU A 283 -9.08 28.24 4.29
CA LEU A 283 -8.22 28.63 5.40
C LEU A 283 -7.84 30.10 5.32
N SER A 284 -7.84 30.78 6.45
CA SER A 284 -7.40 32.16 6.61
C SER A 284 -6.45 32.32 7.76
N ILE A 285 -5.43 33.16 7.62
CA ILE A 285 -4.42 33.38 8.65
C ILE A 285 -4.25 34.87 8.95
N THR A 286 -4.04 35.18 10.21
CA THR A 286 -3.71 36.53 10.68
C THR A 286 -2.45 36.48 11.51
N GLY A 287 -1.55 37.44 11.34
CA GLY A 287 -0.27 37.50 12.09
C GLY A 287 0.81 36.56 11.59
N GLY A 288 0.61 35.86 10.49
CA GLY A 288 1.57 34.91 9.89
C GLY A 288 1.34 34.71 8.40
N THR A 289 2.05 33.75 7.83
CA THR A 289 1.87 33.32 6.44
C THR A 289 1.41 31.87 6.37
N LEU A 290 0.45 31.59 5.47
CA LEU A 290 -0.03 30.25 5.16
C LEU A 290 0.86 29.67 4.06
N GLY A 291 1.46 28.52 4.35
CA GLY A 291 2.27 27.74 3.41
C GLY A 291 1.45 26.64 2.72
N ASP A 292 2.07 25.48 2.51
CA ASP A 292 1.40 24.30 1.98
C ASP A 292 0.27 23.86 2.93
N HIS A 293 -0.89 23.56 2.37
CA HIS A 293 -2.07 23.18 3.14
C HIS A 293 -3.05 22.33 2.34
N GLY A 294 -3.85 21.58 3.06
CA GLY A 294 -4.97 20.77 2.55
C GLY A 294 -6.19 20.93 3.45
N ASP A 295 -7.17 20.06 3.28
CA ASP A 295 -8.36 20.07 4.13
C ASP A 295 -8.08 19.60 5.56
N ASN A 296 -7.02 18.83 5.79
CA ASN A 296 -6.68 18.22 7.07
C ASN A 296 -5.45 18.82 7.75
N TYR A 297 -4.72 19.72 7.08
CA TYR A 297 -3.49 20.29 7.63
C TYR A 297 -3.16 21.66 7.04
N ALA A 298 -2.30 22.38 7.73
CA ALA A 298 -1.68 23.60 7.21
C ALA A 298 -0.27 23.77 7.77
N TYR A 299 0.67 24.19 6.95
CA TYR A 299 1.93 24.77 7.42
C TYR A 299 1.78 26.26 7.58
N ILE A 300 2.06 26.76 8.78
CA ILE A 300 1.98 28.19 9.11
C ILE A 300 3.33 28.70 9.60
N THR A 301 3.67 29.92 9.23
CA THR A 301 4.93 30.57 9.62
C THR A 301 4.64 31.89 10.32
N GLY A 302 5.27 32.11 11.48
CA GLY A 302 5.18 33.34 12.26
C GLY A 302 6.56 33.97 12.52
N ALA A 303 6.58 35.24 12.84
CA ALA A 303 7.78 36.05 13.10
C ALA A 303 8.00 36.37 14.59
N GLY A 304 7.45 35.56 15.50
CA GLY A 304 7.50 35.79 16.96
C GLY A 304 6.32 36.59 17.50
N ASN A 305 5.24 36.73 16.74
CA ASN A 305 4.00 37.40 17.11
C ASN A 305 2.85 36.38 17.21
N GLU A 306 1.70 36.86 17.67
CA GLU A 306 0.46 36.04 17.72
C GLU A 306 0.02 35.69 16.29
N VAL A 307 -0.18 34.42 16.03
CA VAL A 307 -0.71 33.88 14.78
C VAL A 307 -2.05 33.22 15.08
N VAL A 308 -3.05 33.53 14.27
CA VAL A 308 -4.38 32.91 14.32
C VAL A 308 -4.67 32.28 12.96
N LEU A 309 -4.94 30.98 12.96
CA LEU A 309 -5.42 30.22 11.79
C LEU A 309 -6.90 29.90 12.01
N ALA A 310 -7.72 30.15 11.01
CA ALA A 310 -9.14 29.79 10.99
C ALA A 310 -9.50 29.11 9.66
N GLY A 311 -10.55 28.32 9.68
CA GLY A 311 -11.08 27.64 8.50
C GLY A 311 -12.59 27.48 8.58
N LEU A 312 -13.22 27.21 7.44
CA LEU A 312 -14.64 26.89 7.39
C LEU A 312 -14.83 25.38 7.45
N LYS A 313 -15.77 24.90 8.26
CA LYS A 313 -16.10 23.49 8.44
C LYS A 313 -16.79 22.92 7.21
N TYR A 314 -16.54 21.63 6.93
CA TYR A 314 -17.46 20.84 6.12
C TYR A 314 -18.64 20.37 6.96
N ASN A 315 -19.84 20.40 6.38
CA ASN A 315 -21.04 19.79 6.97
C ASN A 315 -21.00 18.29 6.67
N HIS A 316 -20.76 17.49 7.69
CA HIS A 316 -20.79 16.03 7.57
C HIS A 316 -22.20 15.50 7.83
N SER A 317 -22.70 14.69 6.92
CA SER A 317 -23.99 13.98 7.03
C SER A 317 -23.83 12.51 6.77
N THR A 318 -24.69 11.69 7.36
CA THR A 318 -24.70 10.24 7.13
C THR A 318 -26.12 9.77 6.83
N ILE A 319 -26.24 8.85 5.87
CA ILE A 319 -27.49 8.16 5.52
C ILE A 319 -27.22 6.66 5.63
N SER A 320 -27.99 5.95 6.45
CA SER A 320 -27.87 4.50 6.54
C SER A 320 -28.78 3.81 5.52
N ILE A 321 -28.23 2.84 4.84
CA ILE A 321 -28.95 1.90 3.99
C ILE A 321 -28.80 0.48 4.53
N LEU A 322 -29.85 -0.32 4.40
CA LEU A 322 -29.91 -1.66 4.98
C LEU A 322 -30.30 -2.67 3.92
N LYS A 323 -29.57 -3.77 3.84
CA LYS A 323 -29.94 -4.95 3.05
C LYS A 323 -30.00 -6.16 3.97
N GLU A 324 -31.15 -6.83 4.00
CA GLU A 324 -31.39 -7.99 4.85
C GLU A 324 -31.84 -9.19 4.02
N ASN A 325 -31.60 -10.38 4.58
CA ASN A 325 -32.18 -11.60 4.06
C ASN A 325 -33.70 -11.65 4.41
N PRO A 326 -34.59 -11.55 3.44
CA PRO A 326 -36.02 -11.48 3.71
C PRO A 326 -36.61 -12.78 4.33
N LYS A 327 -35.87 -13.87 4.26
CA LYS A 327 -36.27 -15.16 4.84
C LYS A 327 -36.02 -15.25 6.35
N VAL A 328 -35.18 -14.34 6.90
CA VAL A 328 -34.84 -14.32 8.32
C VAL A 328 -35.67 -13.27 9.03
N THR A 329 -36.67 -13.72 9.78
CA THR A 329 -37.59 -12.82 10.49
C THR A 329 -37.28 -12.70 11.99
N GLN A 330 -36.51 -13.65 12.54
CA GLN A 330 -36.12 -13.69 13.96
C GLN A 330 -34.59 -13.88 14.08
N ASN A 331 -34.04 -13.49 15.22
CA ASN A 331 -32.62 -13.63 15.52
C ASN A 331 -31.72 -13.00 14.43
N LYS A 332 -32.05 -11.77 14.05
CA LYS A 332 -31.28 -11.04 13.05
C LYS A 332 -29.89 -10.70 13.58
N ASN A 333 -28.88 -10.99 12.79
CA ASN A 333 -27.50 -10.60 12.99
C ASN A 333 -27.10 -9.62 11.88
N ILE A 334 -27.06 -8.33 12.20
CA ILE A 334 -26.79 -7.25 11.24
C ILE A 334 -25.39 -6.72 11.50
N ALA A 335 -24.50 -6.86 10.55
CA ALA A 335 -23.20 -6.22 10.58
C ALA A 335 -23.32 -4.75 10.12
N GLU A 336 -22.51 -3.87 10.69
CA GLU A 336 -22.52 -2.44 10.39
C GLU A 336 -21.19 -1.96 9.83
N VAL A 337 -21.23 -1.24 8.70
CA VAL A 337 -20.09 -0.60 8.05
C VAL A 337 -20.25 0.91 8.22
N LYS A 338 -19.46 1.51 9.13
CA LYS A 338 -19.60 2.91 9.54
C LYS A 338 -18.47 3.82 9.07
N ASP A 339 -17.25 3.26 8.95
CA ASP A 339 -16.04 4.06 8.81
C ASP A 339 -15.53 4.15 7.36
N ALA A 340 -16.37 3.73 6.39
CA ALA A 340 -16.04 3.80 4.97
C ALA A 340 -16.37 5.18 4.40
N THR A 341 -15.55 6.18 4.69
CA THR A 341 -15.83 7.60 4.43
C THR A 341 -15.77 8.01 2.96
N LEU A 342 -15.25 7.16 2.07
CA LEU A 342 -15.37 7.27 0.60
C LEU A 342 -16.63 6.59 0.05
N VAL A 343 -17.49 6.03 0.92
CA VAL A 343 -18.81 5.55 0.54
C VAL A 343 -19.82 6.68 0.71
N THR A 344 -20.35 7.12 -0.41
CA THR A 344 -21.33 8.21 -0.49
C THR A 344 -22.63 7.71 -1.11
N SER A 345 -23.66 8.54 -1.21
CA SER A 345 -24.90 8.18 -1.88
C SER A 345 -24.74 7.70 -3.34
N GLN A 346 -23.60 8.01 -3.97
CA GLN A 346 -23.32 7.65 -5.36
C GLN A 346 -22.93 6.17 -5.53
N ASN A 347 -22.14 5.60 -4.60
CA ASN A 347 -21.62 4.23 -4.68
C ASN A 347 -22.16 3.30 -3.57
N ALA A 348 -22.91 3.83 -2.62
CA ALA A 348 -23.36 3.07 -1.44
C ALA A 348 -24.13 1.80 -1.78
N GLN A 349 -25.00 1.82 -2.79
CA GLN A 349 -25.79 0.63 -3.16
C GLN A 349 -24.90 -0.48 -3.71
N VAL A 350 -23.93 -0.14 -4.56
CA VAL A 350 -23.00 -1.11 -5.14
C VAL A 350 -22.11 -1.72 -4.06
N VAL A 351 -21.61 -0.88 -3.14
CA VAL A 351 -20.80 -1.35 -2.00
C VAL A 351 -21.65 -2.26 -1.09
N LEU A 352 -22.87 -1.86 -0.75
CA LEU A 352 -23.78 -2.65 0.08
C LEU A 352 -24.06 -4.03 -0.53
N ASP A 353 -24.31 -4.08 -1.84
CA ASP A 353 -24.62 -5.32 -2.55
C ASP A 353 -23.43 -6.29 -2.53
N ARG A 354 -22.21 -5.77 -2.73
CA ARG A 354 -20.96 -6.54 -2.68
C ARG A 354 -20.67 -7.08 -1.28
N VAL A 355 -20.74 -6.22 -0.27
CA VAL A 355 -20.50 -6.60 1.14
C VAL A 355 -21.54 -7.63 1.61
N TYR A 356 -22.80 -7.41 1.26
CA TYR A 356 -23.87 -8.37 1.58
C TYR A 356 -23.67 -9.72 0.90
N GLN A 357 -23.26 -9.74 -0.36
CA GLN A 357 -22.96 -10.98 -1.08
C GLN A 357 -21.83 -11.76 -0.39
N TYR A 358 -20.77 -11.11 -0.01
CA TYR A 358 -19.65 -11.73 0.71
C TYR A 358 -20.09 -12.34 2.03
N TYR A 359 -20.75 -11.58 2.89
CA TYR A 359 -21.22 -12.06 4.19
C TYR A 359 -22.43 -12.99 4.14
N SER A 360 -23.04 -13.20 2.97
CA SER A 360 -24.08 -14.21 2.79
C SER A 360 -23.53 -15.64 2.81
N SER A 361 -22.21 -15.81 2.61
CA SER A 361 -21.49 -17.06 2.83
C SER A 361 -20.92 -17.08 4.24
N ASN A 362 -21.12 -18.18 4.96
CA ASN A 362 -20.61 -18.39 6.31
C ASN A 362 -19.66 -19.58 6.41
N GLU A 363 -19.19 -20.07 5.27
CA GLU A 363 -18.29 -21.22 5.21
C GLU A 363 -16.88 -20.76 4.84
N SER A 364 -15.91 -21.23 5.62
CA SER A 364 -14.48 -21.13 5.34
C SER A 364 -13.90 -22.52 5.15
N ILE A 365 -13.18 -22.71 4.06
CA ILE A 365 -12.56 -23.99 3.71
C ILE A 365 -11.05 -23.82 3.84
N SER A 366 -10.41 -24.66 4.65
CA SER A 366 -8.96 -24.72 4.76
C SER A 366 -8.44 -26.10 4.43
N PHE A 367 -7.32 -26.16 3.73
CA PHE A 367 -6.65 -27.41 3.37
C PHE A 367 -5.16 -27.17 3.09
N ARG A 368 -4.41 -28.27 3.08
CA ARG A 368 -3.01 -28.27 2.62
C ARG A 368 -2.94 -28.79 1.21
N ALA A 369 -2.36 -28.03 0.32
CA ALA A 369 -2.11 -28.43 -1.06
C ALA A 369 -0.61 -28.53 -1.33
N THR A 370 -0.25 -29.34 -2.33
CA THR A 370 1.06 -29.26 -2.96
C THR A 370 0.97 -28.27 -4.11
N ILE A 371 1.86 -27.30 -4.11
CA ILE A 371 2.03 -26.42 -5.26
C ILE A 371 2.79 -27.24 -6.29
N ASN A 372 2.16 -27.56 -7.40
CA ASN A 372 2.79 -28.19 -8.56
C ASN A 372 3.01 -27.12 -9.60
N ASP A 373 4.23 -27.04 -10.11
CA ASP A 373 4.55 -26.25 -11.29
C ASP A 373 3.87 -26.86 -12.52
N GLN A 374 2.75 -26.36 -12.93
CA GLN A 374 2.19 -26.55 -14.26
C GLN A 374 1.65 -25.24 -14.83
#